data_4b7860c47f8e699228539e6a84152abf
#
_entry.id   4b7860c47f8e699228539e6a84152abf
#
_cell.length_a   1.000
_cell.length_b   1.000
_cell.length_c   1.000
_cell.angle_alpha   90.00
_cell.angle_beta   90.00
_cell.angle_gamma   90.00
#
_symmetry.space_group_name_H-M   'P 1'
#
loop_
_entity.id
_entity.type
_entity.pdbx_description
1 polymer ?
#
loop_
_entity_poly.entity_id
_entity_poly.type
_entity_poly.pdbx_seq_one_letter_code
_entity_poly.pdbx_strand_id
1 'polypeptide(L)'
;ITVDLKKFEVRAISEPPTGLAVRGPRNGFTESIKSNLSLVRRYLKSPDIKIETYKKGKYTKTSVALIFIDGIARPDIVKKIREKIDAINIDGIPDSSYVAKLLSERKTSLFKQVGSTERPDVLIERMLEGRIGIIVDGSPFALTLPYLLIEDFQAAEDYYISQYRANLVRALRVIAILFSILLPAVFVSAQLFHLQIIPLNFLLTIVNGIKEIPFSPSLEMFFVLLIFELLNETSVRMPKYVGMA
;
A
#
# COMPACT_ATOMS: atom_id res chain seq x y z
N ILE A 1 21.46 40.38 2.53
CA ILE A 1 21.27 39.06 3.17
C ILE A 1 19.78 38.91 3.43
N THR A 2 19.07 38.19 2.59
CA THR A 2 17.66 37.86 2.80
C THR A 2 17.61 36.63 3.71
N VAL A 3 17.19 36.82 4.95
CA VAL A 3 16.94 35.71 5.88
C VAL A 3 15.51 35.25 5.64
N ASP A 4 15.34 34.01 5.15
CA ASP A 4 14.02 33.41 4.96
C ASP A 4 13.52 32.93 6.34
N LEU A 5 12.71 33.75 6.99
CA LEU A 5 12.13 33.55 8.33
C LEU A 5 10.77 32.78 8.27
N LYS A 6 10.47 32.09 7.18
CA LYS A 6 9.24 31.30 7.08
C LYS A 6 9.32 30.06 7.98
N LYS A 7 8.96 30.22 9.23
CA LYS A 7 8.74 29.14 10.18
C LYS A 7 7.32 28.59 9.96
N PHE A 8 7.16 27.66 9.01
CA PHE A 8 5.92 26.90 8.93
C PHE A 8 5.90 25.89 10.09
N GLU A 9 4.75 25.74 10.73
CA GLU A 9 4.53 24.65 11.66
C GLU A 9 4.58 23.33 10.88
N VAL A 10 5.64 22.56 11.10
CA VAL A 10 5.82 21.23 10.50
C VAL A 10 5.57 20.21 11.59
N ARG A 11 4.72 19.23 11.32
CA ARG A 11 4.52 18.11 12.22
C ARG A 11 5.87 17.46 12.54
N ALA A 12 6.12 17.20 13.82
CA ALA A 12 7.31 16.48 14.23
C ALA A 12 7.32 15.06 13.60
N ILE A 13 8.52 14.55 13.32
CA ILE A 13 8.69 13.17 12.83
C ILE A 13 8.14 12.23 13.89
N SER A 14 7.07 11.51 13.57
CA SER A 14 6.38 10.57 14.45
C SER A 14 6.19 9.24 13.76
N GLU A 15 5.74 8.24 14.51
CA GLU A 15 5.39 6.94 13.95
C GLU A 15 4.20 7.08 12.99
N PRO A 16 4.27 6.48 11.80
CA PRO A 16 3.20 6.58 10.81
C PRO A 16 1.96 5.82 11.28
N PRO A 17 0.75 6.39 11.16
CA PRO A 17 -0.48 5.77 11.65
C PRO A 17 -0.88 4.51 10.89
N THR A 18 -0.52 4.41 9.60
CA THR A 18 -0.88 3.26 8.74
C THR A 18 0.24 2.24 8.61
N GLY A 19 1.47 2.59 8.97
CA GLY A 19 2.66 1.76 8.84
C GLY A 19 3.27 1.36 10.17
N LEU A 20 2.46 1.00 11.17
CA LEU A 20 2.94 0.54 12.47
C LEU A 20 3.89 -0.64 12.30
N ALA A 21 5.08 -0.54 12.89
CA ALA A 21 6.07 -1.61 12.86
C ALA A 21 6.35 -2.12 14.27
N VAL A 22 6.23 -3.43 14.47
CA VAL A 22 6.64 -4.08 15.71
C VAL A 22 8.17 -4.05 15.85
N ARG A 23 8.90 -4.11 14.72
CA ARG A 23 10.35 -4.02 14.67
C ARG A 23 10.80 -3.10 13.54
N GLY A 24 11.89 -2.36 13.77
CA GLY A 24 12.48 -1.45 12.80
C GLY A 24 12.33 0.02 13.18
N PRO A 25 12.77 0.94 12.32
CA PRO A 25 12.64 2.36 12.54
C PRO A 25 11.17 2.79 12.62
N ARG A 26 10.87 3.73 13.53
CA ARG A 26 9.52 4.26 13.73
C ARG A 26 9.32 5.64 13.11
N ASN A 27 10.29 6.11 12.35
CA ASN A 27 10.20 7.41 11.68
C ASN A 27 9.25 7.31 10.49
N GLY A 28 8.27 8.21 10.40
CA GLY A 28 7.39 8.39 9.25
C GLY A 28 7.76 9.63 8.45
N PHE A 29 7.31 9.68 7.20
CA PHE A 29 7.33 10.90 6.41
C PHE A 29 6.35 11.93 6.96
N THR A 30 6.64 13.19 6.70
CA THR A 30 5.82 14.34 7.06
C THR A 30 5.26 15.02 5.81
N GLU A 31 4.45 16.04 5.97
CA GLU A 31 3.93 16.84 4.87
C GLU A 31 5.00 17.73 4.21
N SER A 32 6.15 17.96 4.89
CA SER A 32 7.23 18.80 4.38
C SER A 32 8.21 18.02 3.51
N ILE A 33 8.28 18.38 2.22
CA ILE A 33 9.24 17.77 1.28
C ILE A 33 10.70 17.95 1.75
N LYS A 34 11.05 19.07 2.35
CA LYS A 34 12.41 19.34 2.85
C LYS A 34 12.80 18.36 3.96
N SER A 35 11.89 18.14 4.92
CA SER A 35 12.09 17.19 6.01
C SER A 35 12.21 15.77 5.46
N ASN A 36 11.37 15.39 4.51
CA ASN A 36 11.36 14.07 3.90
C ASN A 36 12.62 13.79 3.09
N LEU A 37 13.11 14.76 2.32
CA LEU A 37 14.38 14.64 1.60
C LEU A 37 15.58 14.54 2.55
N SER A 38 15.53 15.24 3.68
CA SER A 38 16.55 15.14 4.73
C SER A 38 16.55 13.76 5.37
N LEU A 39 15.37 13.15 5.60
CA LEU A 39 15.26 11.77 6.06
C LEU A 39 15.87 10.79 5.06
N VAL A 40 15.55 10.91 3.78
CA VAL A 40 16.12 10.03 2.74
C VAL A 40 17.65 10.14 2.74
N ARG A 41 18.21 11.35 2.76
CA ARG A 41 19.66 11.57 2.81
C ARG A 41 20.31 11.05 4.10
N ARG A 42 19.59 11.02 5.20
CA ARG A 42 20.07 10.46 6.47
C ARG A 42 20.28 8.95 6.40
N TYR A 43 19.38 8.26 5.69
CA TYR A 43 19.47 6.81 5.50
C TYR A 43 20.43 6.42 4.37
N LEU A 44 20.38 7.14 3.26
CA LEU A 44 21.27 6.90 2.11
C LEU A 44 22.33 8.02 2.05
N LYS A 45 23.55 7.68 2.47
CA LYS A 45 24.68 8.62 2.52
C LYS A 45 25.60 8.48 1.29
N SER A 46 25.07 8.02 0.16
CA SER A 46 25.82 7.89 -1.09
C SER A 46 25.72 9.15 -1.95
N PRO A 47 26.77 9.55 -2.67
CA PRO A 47 26.73 10.58 -3.69
C PRO A 47 25.92 10.17 -4.94
N ASP A 48 25.64 8.88 -5.10
CA ASP A 48 24.92 8.34 -6.25
C ASP A 48 23.41 8.61 -6.20
N ILE A 49 22.90 9.15 -5.07
CA ILE A 49 21.51 9.57 -4.97
C ILE A 49 21.30 10.80 -5.83
N LYS A 50 20.44 10.67 -6.81
CA LYS A 50 19.96 11.79 -7.64
C LYS A 50 18.59 12.22 -7.17
N ILE A 51 18.44 13.52 -6.97
CA ILE A 51 17.18 14.16 -6.58
C ILE A 51 16.88 15.26 -7.59
N GLU A 52 15.82 15.08 -8.33
CA GLU A 52 15.34 16.05 -9.31
C GLU A 52 14.03 16.66 -8.80
N THR A 53 13.95 17.97 -8.72
CA THR A 53 12.77 18.67 -8.18
C THR A 53 12.02 19.38 -9.30
N TYR A 54 10.73 19.10 -9.39
CA TYR A 54 9.79 19.72 -10.33
C TYR A 54 8.76 20.54 -9.58
N LYS A 55 8.25 21.60 -10.21
CA LYS A 55 7.09 22.35 -9.73
C LYS A 55 5.92 22.10 -10.66
N LYS A 56 4.86 21.48 -10.16
CA LYS A 56 3.69 21.06 -10.93
C LYS A 56 2.40 21.59 -10.31
N GLY A 57 1.37 21.73 -11.14
CA GLY A 57 0.13 22.42 -10.78
C GLY A 57 0.16 23.90 -11.13
N LYS A 58 -0.82 24.35 -11.91
CA LYS A 58 -0.92 25.74 -12.40
C LYS A 58 -1.05 26.73 -11.23
N TYR A 59 -1.90 26.42 -10.27
CA TYR A 59 -2.17 27.28 -9.12
C TYR A 59 -1.37 26.89 -7.88
N THR A 60 -1.24 25.58 -7.59
CA THR A 60 -0.58 25.12 -6.35
C THR A 60 0.94 25.18 -6.44
N LYS A 61 1.54 25.06 -7.64
CA LYS A 61 3.00 25.01 -7.85
C LYS A 61 3.70 24.06 -6.86
N THR A 62 3.07 22.91 -6.63
CA THR A 62 3.51 21.90 -5.67
C THR A 62 4.87 21.34 -6.09
N SER A 63 5.79 21.22 -5.15
CA SER A 63 7.10 20.61 -5.38
C SER A 63 6.97 19.08 -5.42
N VAL A 64 7.50 18.48 -6.47
CA VAL A 64 7.56 17.02 -6.67
C VAL A 64 9.02 16.63 -6.83
N ALA A 65 9.55 15.80 -5.95
CA ALA A 65 10.91 15.31 -6.01
C ALA A 65 10.96 13.88 -6.54
N LEU A 66 11.65 13.69 -7.64
CA LEU A 66 12.02 12.38 -8.20
C LEU A 66 13.35 11.96 -7.59
N ILE A 67 13.42 10.76 -7.01
CA ILE A 67 14.59 10.27 -6.29
C ILE A 67 14.95 8.88 -6.81
N PHE A 68 16.21 8.68 -7.16
CA PHE A 68 16.72 7.39 -7.59
C PHE A 68 18.21 7.25 -7.30
N ILE A 69 18.72 6.03 -7.32
CA ILE A 69 20.15 5.74 -7.16
C ILE A 69 20.74 5.52 -8.55
N ASP A 70 21.70 6.36 -8.92
CA ASP A 70 22.41 6.24 -10.18
C ASP A 70 23.22 4.93 -10.21
N GLY A 71 23.21 4.23 -11.35
CA GLY A 71 23.84 2.92 -11.48
C GLY A 71 23.01 1.72 -10.97
N ILE A 72 21.95 1.94 -10.16
CA ILE A 72 21.04 0.88 -9.69
C ILE A 72 19.68 1.00 -10.40
N ALA A 73 19.12 2.19 -10.44
CA ALA A 73 17.85 2.43 -11.13
C ALA A 73 17.99 2.28 -12.64
N ARG A 74 17.02 1.62 -13.27
CA ARG A 74 17.01 1.44 -14.72
C ARG A 74 16.80 2.76 -15.45
N PRO A 75 17.72 3.18 -16.33
CA PRO A 75 17.67 4.51 -16.97
C PRO A 75 16.46 4.69 -17.90
N ASP A 76 15.97 3.60 -18.52
CA ASP A 76 14.75 3.61 -19.33
C ASP A 76 13.51 3.96 -18.52
N ILE A 77 13.39 3.42 -17.28
CA ILE A 77 12.30 3.70 -16.38
C ILE A 77 12.39 5.13 -15.82
N VAL A 78 13.60 5.57 -15.43
CA VAL A 78 13.83 6.96 -14.99
C VAL A 78 13.40 7.95 -16.06
N LYS A 79 13.82 7.73 -17.32
CA LYS A 79 13.45 8.58 -18.46
C LYS A 79 11.93 8.62 -18.65
N LYS A 80 11.27 7.47 -18.64
CA LYS A 80 9.83 7.37 -18.81
C LYS A 80 9.05 8.10 -17.70
N ILE A 81 9.50 7.99 -16.44
CA ILE A 81 8.87 8.68 -15.33
C ILE A 81 9.10 10.18 -15.41
N ARG A 82 10.29 10.63 -15.79
CA ARG A 82 10.61 12.04 -16.02
C ARG A 82 9.69 12.65 -17.08
N GLU A 83 9.55 11.99 -18.24
CA GLU A 83 8.64 12.42 -19.30
C GLU A 83 7.18 12.50 -18.81
N LYS A 84 6.73 11.53 -18.02
CA LYS A 84 5.39 11.57 -17.45
C LYS A 84 5.20 12.69 -16.43
N ILE A 85 6.19 12.95 -15.57
CA ILE A 85 6.13 14.08 -14.64
C ILE A 85 6.10 15.39 -15.44
N ASP A 86 6.91 15.52 -16.49
CA ASP A 86 6.93 16.74 -17.32
C ASP A 86 5.60 16.97 -18.04
N ALA A 87 4.94 15.92 -18.47
CA ALA A 87 3.63 15.96 -19.12
C ALA A 87 2.46 16.31 -18.16
N ILE A 88 2.69 16.36 -16.85
CA ILE A 88 1.64 16.73 -15.89
C ILE A 88 1.22 18.17 -16.12
N ASN A 89 -0.02 18.36 -16.56
CA ASN A 89 -0.67 19.64 -16.76
C ASN A 89 -2.06 19.62 -16.09
N ILE A 90 -2.09 20.01 -14.81
CA ILE A 90 -3.30 20.07 -13.99
C ILE A 90 -3.29 21.36 -13.16
N ASP A 91 -4.45 21.76 -12.70
CA ASP A 91 -4.61 23.02 -11.96
C ASP A 91 -3.96 22.97 -10.57
N GLY A 92 -4.02 21.81 -9.90
CA GLY A 92 -3.43 21.65 -8.57
C GLY A 92 -3.12 20.22 -8.19
N ILE A 93 -2.12 20.05 -7.32
CA ILE A 93 -1.72 18.77 -6.73
C ILE A 93 -1.82 18.90 -5.21
N PRO A 94 -2.95 18.56 -4.60
CA PRO A 94 -3.12 18.62 -3.15
C PRO A 94 -2.44 17.46 -2.41
N ASP A 95 -2.26 16.30 -3.06
CA ASP A 95 -1.69 15.10 -2.45
C ASP A 95 -0.95 14.21 -3.46
N SER A 96 -0.08 13.32 -2.97
CA SER A 96 0.67 12.35 -3.76
C SER A 96 -0.22 11.39 -4.58
N SER A 97 -1.43 11.09 -4.13
CA SER A 97 -2.38 10.23 -4.84
C SER A 97 -2.76 10.76 -6.23
N TYR A 98 -2.77 12.09 -6.41
CA TYR A 98 -2.97 12.70 -7.72
C TYR A 98 -1.83 12.39 -8.68
N VAL A 99 -0.59 12.51 -8.18
CA VAL A 99 0.60 12.16 -8.95
C VAL A 99 0.60 10.67 -9.28
N ALA A 100 0.27 9.80 -8.34
CA ALA A 100 0.17 8.37 -8.56
C ALA A 100 -0.80 8.00 -9.69
N LYS A 101 -1.99 8.62 -9.72
CA LYS A 101 -2.98 8.42 -10.79
C LYS A 101 -2.47 8.87 -12.17
N LEU A 102 -1.73 9.98 -12.22
CA LEU A 102 -1.19 10.52 -13.48
C LEU A 102 0.00 9.71 -14.00
N LEU A 103 0.78 9.10 -13.11
CA LEU A 103 1.90 8.23 -13.45
C LEU A 103 1.46 6.83 -13.87
N SER A 104 0.27 6.39 -13.46
CA SER A 104 -0.29 5.09 -13.82
C SER A 104 -0.49 4.99 -15.34
N GLU A 105 -0.07 3.86 -15.93
CA GLU A 105 -0.16 3.63 -17.38
C GLU A 105 -1.57 3.27 -17.81
N ARG A 106 -2.21 2.41 -17.02
CA ARG A 106 -3.57 1.91 -17.29
C ARG A 106 -4.53 2.47 -16.25
N LYS A 107 -5.34 3.43 -16.65
CA LYS A 107 -6.34 4.07 -15.77
C LYS A 107 -7.45 3.12 -15.28
N THR A 108 -7.69 2.04 -16.02
CA THR A 108 -8.73 1.04 -15.73
C THR A 108 -8.18 -0.23 -15.08
N SER A 109 -6.91 -0.26 -14.72
CA SER A 109 -6.33 -1.43 -14.04
C SER A 109 -6.84 -1.55 -12.62
N LEU A 110 -7.30 -2.76 -12.25
CA LEU A 110 -7.63 -3.11 -10.87
C LEU A 110 -6.37 -3.27 -10.00
N PHE A 111 -5.21 -3.51 -10.63
CA PHE A 111 -3.95 -3.69 -9.92
C PHE A 111 -3.23 -2.36 -9.75
N LYS A 112 -2.62 -2.17 -8.58
CA LYS A 112 -1.76 -1.02 -8.31
C LYS A 112 -0.58 -1.01 -9.27
N GLN A 113 -0.22 0.17 -9.77
CA GLN A 113 0.94 0.39 -10.64
C GLN A 113 1.97 1.28 -9.97
N VAL A 114 1.57 1.98 -8.93
CA VAL A 114 2.38 2.87 -8.12
C VAL A 114 2.23 2.46 -6.67
N GLY A 115 3.33 2.13 -6.02
CA GLY A 115 3.36 1.86 -4.58
C GLY A 115 3.32 3.15 -3.78
N SER A 116 2.87 3.09 -2.54
CA SER A 116 2.91 4.21 -1.60
C SER A 116 3.39 3.71 -0.24
N THR A 117 4.16 4.53 0.45
CA THR A 117 4.64 4.24 1.80
C THR A 117 4.81 5.51 2.62
N GLU A 118 4.46 5.48 3.89
CA GLU A 118 4.76 6.53 4.86
C GLU A 118 6.14 6.35 5.51
N ARG A 119 6.80 5.24 5.23
CA ARG A 119 8.05 4.85 5.90
C ARG A 119 9.28 5.10 5.02
N PRO A 120 10.25 5.87 5.53
CA PRO A 120 11.51 6.13 4.82
C PRO A 120 12.33 4.87 4.57
N ASP A 121 12.38 3.94 5.54
CA ASP A 121 13.13 2.68 5.41
C ASP A 121 12.61 1.83 4.25
N VAL A 122 11.29 1.67 4.12
CA VAL A 122 10.65 0.94 3.02
C VAL A 122 10.96 1.59 1.66
N LEU A 123 10.89 2.93 1.58
CA LEU A 123 11.26 3.64 0.36
C LEU A 123 12.70 3.32 -0.06
N ILE A 124 13.62 3.34 0.91
CA ILE A 124 15.05 3.12 0.66
C ILE A 124 15.34 1.69 0.25
N GLU A 125 14.74 0.71 0.92
CA GLU A 125 14.86 -0.70 0.55
C GLU A 125 14.45 -0.91 -0.92
N ARG A 126 13.32 -0.33 -1.31
CA ARG A 126 12.85 -0.38 -2.70
C ARG A 126 13.79 0.34 -3.67
N MET A 127 14.38 1.46 -3.27
CA MET A 127 15.36 2.17 -4.09
C MET A 127 16.65 1.36 -4.26
N LEU A 128 17.10 0.65 -3.24
CA LEU A 128 18.26 -0.26 -3.32
C LEU A 128 17.98 -1.47 -4.24
N GLU A 129 16.72 -1.84 -4.42
CA GLU A 129 16.26 -2.83 -5.41
C GLU A 129 16.14 -2.26 -6.83
N GLY A 130 16.48 -0.99 -7.05
CA GLY A 130 16.47 -0.33 -8.36
C GLY A 130 15.18 0.40 -8.71
N ARG A 131 14.28 0.62 -7.74
CA ARG A 131 13.05 1.39 -7.94
C ARG A 131 13.29 2.88 -7.76
N ILE A 132 12.33 3.65 -8.19
CA ILE A 132 12.34 5.09 -8.18
C ILE A 132 11.36 5.57 -7.12
N GLY A 133 11.81 6.51 -6.29
CA GLY A 133 10.97 7.19 -5.30
C GLY A 133 10.47 8.53 -5.80
N ILE A 134 9.25 8.90 -5.41
CA ILE A 134 8.70 10.24 -5.65
C ILE A 134 8.13 10.76 -4.34
N ILE A 135 8.52 11.95 -3.96
CA ILE A 135 8.01 12.67 -2.78
C ILE A 135 7.32 13.93 -3.26
N VAL A 136 6.11 14.14 -2.76
CA VAL A 136 5.26 15.29 -3.09
C VAL A 136 5.10 16.16 -1.86
N ASP A 137 5.28 17.46 -2.02
CA ASP A 137 5.09 18.44 -0.95
C ASP A 137 3.61 18.46 -0.51
N GLY A 138 3.38 18.52 0.78
CA GLY A 138 2.04 18.45 1.37
C GLY A 138 1.52 17.04 1.61
N SER A 139 2.29 15.98 1.26
CA SER A 139 1.87 14.59 1.47
C SER A 139 2.87 13.79 2.30
N PRO A 140 2.42 13.03 3.32
CA PRO A 140 3.27 12.15 4.11
C PRO A 140 3.56 10.82 3.40
N PHE A 141 3.10 10.64 2.17
CA PHE A 141 3.32 9.42 1.39
C PHE A 141 4.38 9.63 0.32
N ALA A 142 5.41 8.79 0.34
CA ALA A 142 6.31 8.61 -0.77
C ALA A 142 5.76 7.56 -1.74
N LEU A 143 5.90 7.82 -3.03
CA LEU A 143 5.50 6.89 -4.09
C LEU A 143 6.70 6.09 -4.57
N THR A 144 6.48 4.84 -4.99
CA THR A 144 7.51 3.97 -5.54
C THR A 144 7.09 3.39 -6.88
N LEU A 145 8.01 3.39 -7.85
CA LEU A 145 7.78 2.87 -9.21
C LEU A 145 9.01 2.08 -9.71
N PRO A 146 8.78 1.03 -10.51
CA PRO A 146 7.50 0.36 -10.76
C PRO A 146 7.00 -0.38 -9.51
N TYR A 147 5.69 -0.56 -9.39
CA TYR A 147 5.10 -1.40 -8.35
C TYR A 147 5.04 -2.85 -8.82
N LEU A 148 5.39 -3.78 -7.94
CA LEU A 148 5.34 -5.20 -8.22
C LEU A 148 4.29 -5.86 -7.33
N LEU A 149 3.48 -6.76 -7.90
CA LEU A 149 2.44 -7.49 -7.16
C LEU A 149 3.00 -8.24 -5.94
N ILE A 150 4.26 -8.68 -5.99
CA ILE A 150 4.91 -9.35 -4.86
C ILE A 150 5.01 -8.47 -3.60
N GLU A 151 4.93 -7.14 -3.76
CA GLU A 151 4.98 -6.21 -2.63
C GLU A 151 3.74 -6.31 -1.73
N ASP A 152 2.59 -6.70 -2.29
CA ASP A 152 1.38 -6.93 -1.49
C ASP A 152 1.54 -8.13 -0.53
N PHE A 153 2.49 -9.03 -0.85
CA PHE A 153 2.81 -10.19 -0.01
C PHE A 153 4.00 -9.96 0.93
N GLN A 154 4.64 -8.79 0.86
CA GLN A 154 5.77 -8.40 1.71
C GLN A 154 5.32 -7.41 2.78
N ALA A 155 5.77 -7.61 4.01
CA ALA A 155 5.65 -6.62 5.07
C ALA A 155 7.02 -5.99 5.34
N ALA A 156 7.03 -4.72 5.76
CA ALA A 156 8.26 -4.04 6.13
C ALA A 156 9.07 -4.78 7.22
N GLU A 157 8.38 -5.52 8.08
CA GLU A 157 9.01 -6.31 9.15
C GLU A 157 9.83 -7.49 8.64
N ASP A 158 9.54 -7.99 7.44
CA ASP A 158 10.25 -9.12 6.84
C ASP A 158 11.75 -8.83 6.66
N TYR A 159 12.13 -7.55 6.53
CA TYR A 159 13.52 -7.12 6.38
C TYR A 159 14.28 -7.05 7.71
N TYR A 160 13.58 -7.05 8.85
CA TYR A 160 14.16 -6.95 10.20
C TYR A 160 14.21 -8.28 10.96
N ILE A 161 13.83 -9.36 10.31
CA ILE A 161 13.89 -10.73 10.85
C ILE A 161 14.88 -11.59 10.05
N SER A 162 15.27 -12.74 10.61
CA SER A 162 16.17 -13.66 9.89
C SER A 162 15.55 -14.14 8.58
N GLN A 163 16.37 -14.29 7.55
CA GLN A 163 15.95 -14.67 6.20
C GLN A 163 15.06 -15.92 6.17
N TYR A 164 15.39 -16.92 6.99
CA TYR A 164 14.57 -18.15 7.09
C TYR A 164 13.16 -17.86 7.60
N ARG A 165 13.03 -17.05 8.66
CA ARG A 165 11.72 -16.64 9.19
C ARG A 165 10.94 -15.78 8.20
N ALA A 166 11.62 -14.84 7.53
CA ALA A 166 11.00 -13.99 6.52
C ALA A 166 10.37 -14.83 5.40
N ASN A 167 11.12 -15.80 4.88
CA ASN A 167 10.64 -16.69 3.82
C ASN A 167 9.46 -17.56 4.30
N LEU A 168 9.52 -18.09 5.52
CA LEU A 168 8.44 -18.88 6.09
C LEU A 168 7.15 -18.04 6.25
N VAL A 169 7.27 -16.83 6.82
CA VAL A 169 6.11 -15.94 7.02
C VAL A 169 5.52 -15.50 5.68
N ARG A 170 6.35 -15.20 4.67
CA ARG A 170 5.89 -14.89 3.31
C ARG A 170 5.13 -16.06 2.69
N ALA A 171 5.67 -17.28 2.81
CA ALA A 171 5.00 -18.50 2.32
C ALA A 171 3.66 -18.71 3.03
N LEU A 172 3.63 -18.59 4.35
CA LEU A 172 2.38 -18.70 5.13
C LEU A 172 1.35 -17.66 4.72
N ARG A 173 1.78 -16.41 4.43
CA ARG A 173 0.89 -15.33 3.97
C ARG A 173 0.27 -15.65 2.62
N VAL A 174 1.05 -16.16 1.66
CA VAL A 174 0.55 -16.59 0.35
C VAL A 174 -0.45 -17.74 0.51
N ILE A 175 -0.11 -18.74 1.32
CA ILE A 175 -0.99 -19.89 1.62
C ILE A 175 -2.29 -19.39 2.28
N ALA A 176 -2.21 -18.49 3.26
CA ALA A 176 -3.38 -17.94 3.93
C ALA A 176 -4.33 -17.23 2.96
N ILE A 177 -3.79 -16.44 2.02
CA ILE A 177 -4.58 -15.77 0.98
C ILE A 177 -5.26 -16.80 0.06
N LEU A 178 -4.53 -17.83 -0.37
CA LEU A 178 -5.12 -18.91 -1.17
C LEU A 178 -6.24 -19.62 -0.41
N PHE A 179 -6.03 -19.94 0.85
CA PHE A 179 -7.07 -20.57 1.68
C PHE A 179 -8.27 -19.65 1.88
N SER A 180 -8.07 -18.35 2.07
CA SER A 180 -9.19 -17.40 2.25
C SER A 180 -10.12 -17.36 1.03
N ILE A 181 -9.59 -17.57 -0.17
CA ILE A 181 -10.37 -17.61 -1.41
C ILE A 181 -10.98 -19.01 -1.64
N LEU A 182 -10.20 -20.07 -1.40
CA LEU A 182 -10.62 -21.44 -1.73
C LEU A 182 -11.57 -22.04 -0.69
N LEU A 183 -11.41 -21.70 0.59
CA LEU A 183 -12.13 -22.35 1.69
C LEU A 183 -13.65 -22.16 1.59
N PRO A 184 -14.20 -20.96 1.30
CA PRO A 184 -15.63 -20.80 1.05
C PRO A 184 -16.13 -21.64 -0.13
N ALA A 185 -15.35 -21.69 -1.23
CA ALA A 185 -15.71 -22.47 -2.41
C ALA A 185 -15.71 -23.98 -2.12
N VAL A 186 -14.71 -24.48 -1.39
CA VAL A 186 -14.63 -25.88 -0.95
C VAL A 186 -15.80 -26.24 -0.02
N PHE A 187 -16.14 -25.36 0.91
CA PHE A 187 -17.27 -25.55 1.82
C PHE A 187 -18.59 -25.70 1.06
N VAL A 188 -18.89 -24.79 0.13
CA VAL A 188 -20.11 -24.86 -0.70
C VAL A 188 -20.09 -26.13 -1.57
N SER A 189 -18.93 -26.47 -2.16
CA SER A 189 -18.78 -27.69 -2.95
C SER A 189 -19.03 -28.95 -2.14
N ALA A 190 -18.53 -29.01 -0.90
CA ALA A 190 -18.76 -30.14 0.00
C ALA A 190 -20.25 -30.27 0.35
N GLN A 191 -20.95 -29.18 0.59
CA GLN A 191 -22.38 -29.20 0.88
C GLN A 191 -23.25 -29.63 -0.29
N LEU A 192 -22.87 -29.26 -1.53
CA LEU A 192 -23.69 -29.53 -2.70
C LEU A 192 -23.38 -30.90 -3.33
N PHE A 193 -22.12 -31.30 -3.36
CA PHE A 193 -21.67 -32.45 -4.14
C PHE A 193 -21.07 -33.59 -3.34
N HIS A 194 -20.58 -33.32 -2.12
CA HIS A 194 -19.79 -34.26 -1.33
C HIS A 194 -20.22 -34.34 0.13
N LEU A 195 -21.52 -34.57 0.37
CA LEU A 195 -22.09 -34.71 1.71
C LEU A 195 -21.40 -35.76 2.57
N GLN A 196 -20.80 -36.78 1.92
CA GLN A 196 -20.10 -37.87 2.59
C GLN A 196 -18.82 -37.47 3.33
N ILE A 197 -18.23 -36.28 2.96
CA ILE A 197 -17.02 -35.74 3.62
C ILE A 197 -17.37 -35.13 4.96
N ILE A 198 -18.63 -34.68 5.11
CA ILE A 198 -19.10 -33.95 6.29
C ILE A 198 -19.47 -34.94 7.39
N PRO A 199 -18.96 -34.81 8.63
CA PRO A 199 -19.37 -35.64 9.77
C PRO A 199 -20.88 -35.60 9.98
N LEU A 200 -21.50 -36.77 10.22
CA LEU A 200 -22.96 -36.94 10.28
C LEU A 200 -23.64 -35.93 11.22
N ASN A 201 -23.08 -35.72 12.41
CA ASN A 201 -23.66 -34.79 13.41
C ASN A 201 -23.67 -33.34 12.88
N PHE A 202 -22.60 -32.91 12.17
CA PHE A 202 -22.49 -31.59 11.59
C PHE A 202 -23.44 -31.45 10.35
N LEU A 203 -23.54 -32.53 9.55
CA LEU A 203 -24.49 -32.57 8.44
C LEU A 203 -25.94 -32.40 8.90
N LEU A 204 -26.37 -33.10 9.97
CA LEU A 204 -27.70 -32.94 10.53
C LEU A 204 -27.99 -31.51 11.02
N THR A 205 -27.00 -30.88 11.61
CA THR A 205 -27.12 -29.48 12.03
C THR A 205 -27.31 -28.54 10.83
N ILE A 206 -26.51 -28.74 9.77
CA ILE A 206 -26.63 -27.96 8.52
C ILE A 206 -28.01 -28.17 7.87
N VAL A 207 -28.43 -29.44 7.71
CA VAL A 207 -29.71 -29.76 7.06
C VAL A 207 -30.89 -29.17 7.83
N ASN A 208 -30.86 -29.19 9.17
CA ASN A 208 -31.91 -28.58 9.98
C ASN A 208 -31.91 -27.04 9.86
N GLY A 209 -30.73 -26.41 9.77
CA GLY A 209 -30.62 -24.97 9.58
C GLY A 209 -31.07 -24.51 8.19
N ILE A 210 -30.76 -25.27 7.13
CA ILE A 210 -31.13 -24.91 5.74
C ILE A 210 -32.63 -25.03 5.48
N LYS A 211 -33.36 -25.89 6.21
CA LYS A 211 -34.82 -26.05 6.00
C LYS A 211 -35.62 -24.75 6.10
N GLU A 212 -35.13 -23.80 6.87
CA GLU A 212 -35.80 -22.51 7.09
C GLU A 212 -35.28 -21.39 6.18
N ILE A 213 -34.23 -21.65 5.38
CA ILE A 213 -33.61 -20.64 4.53
C ILE A 213 -34.06 -20.83 3.07
N PRO A 214 -34.65 -19.81 2.42
CA PRO A 214 -35.17 -19.91 1.07
C PRO A 214 -34.10 -19.88 -0.03
N PHE A 215 -32.82 -19.81 0.31
CA PHE A 215 -31.72 -19.69 -0.63
C PHE A 215 -30.88 -20.97 -0.76
N SER A 216 -30.27 -21.17 -1.93
CA SER A 216 -29.29 -22.25 -2.11
C SER A 216 -28.00 -21.92 -1.29
N PRO A 217 -27.23 -22.92 -0.84
CA PRO A 217 -25.98 -22.73 -0.10
C PRO A 217 -24.98 -21.80 -0.80
N SER A 218 -24.97 -21.81 -2.14
CA SER A 218 -24.11 -20.91 -2.93
C SER A 218 -24.51 -19.43 -2.80
N LEU A 219 -25.83 -19.15 -2.86
CA LEU A 219 -26.36 -17.79 -2.71
C LEU A 219 -26.20 -17.29 -1.27
N GLU A 220 -26.42 -18.17 -0.29
CA GLU A 220 -26.21 -17.84 1.13
C GLU A 220 -24.76 -17.43 1.37
N MET A 221 -23.79 -18.24 0.92
CA MET A 221 -22.37 -17.91 1.06
C MET A 221 -22.00 -16.60 0.35
N PHE A 222 -22.56 -16.38 -0.85
CA PHE A 222 -22.34 -15.12 -1.58
C PHE A 222 -22.83 -13.91 -0.79
N PHE A 223 -24.03 -13.96 -0.22
CA PHE A 223 -24.57 -12.85 0.58
C PHE A 223 -23.77 -12.65 1.88
N VAL A 224 -23.35 -13.73 2.53
CA VAL A 224 -22.51 -13.65 3.73
C VAL A 224 -21.20 -12.95 3.42
N LEU A 225 -20.50 -13.35 2.35
CA LEU A 225 -19.25 -12.72 1.93
C LEU A 225 -19.47 -11.25 1.53
N LEU A 226 -20.55 -10.95 0.82
CA LEU A 226 -20.90 -9.58 0.46
C LEU A 226 -21.14 -8.69 1.70
N ILE A 227 -21.88 -9.21 2.70
CA ILE A 227 -22.12 -8.49 3.95
C ILE A 227 -20.81 -8.26 4.72
N PHE A 228 -19.95 -9.28 4.78
CA PHE A 228 -18.62 -9.12 5.38
C PHE A 228 -17.80 -8.03 4.72
N GLU A 229 -17.80 -7.96 3.38
CA GLU A 229 -17.08 -6.92 2.64
C GLU A 229 -17.66 -5.53 2.92
N LEU A 230 -18.99 -5.41 2.95
CA LEU A 230 -19.67 -4.16 3.31
C LEU A 230 -19.35 -3.73 4.75
N LEU A 231 -19.29 -4.67 5.70
CA LEU A 231 -18.92 -4.39 7.09
C LEU A 231 -17.46 -3.96 7.21
N ASN A 232 -16.55 -4.59 6.47
CA ASN A 232 -15.15 -4.19 6.42
C ASN A 232 -15.01 -2.76 5.89
N GLU A 233 -15.66 -2.44 4.77
CA GLU A 233 -15.62 -1.10 4.17
C GLU A 233 -16.19 -0.03 5.12
N THR A 234 -17.28 -0.34 5.82
CA THR A 234 -17.87 0.60 6.80
C THR A 234 -16.98 0.75 8.02
N SER A 235 -16.35 -0.32 8.50
CA SER A 235 -15.44 -0.31 9.66
C SER A 235 -14.23 0.63 9.45
N VAL A 236 -13.69 0.66 8.24
CA VAL A 236 -12.57 1.55 7.88
C VAL A 236 -12.97 3.03 7.92
N ARG A 237 -14.24 3.34 7.61
CA ARG A 237 -14.76 4.72 7.51
C ARG A 237 -15.42 5.22 8.79
N MET A 238 -15.76 4.34 9.73
CA MET A 238 -16.38 4.76 10.99
C MET A 238 -15.37 5.46 11.90
N PRO A 239 -15.74 6.62 12.48
CA PRO A 239 -14.96 7.23 13.55
C PRO A 239 -14.82 6.25 14.72
N LYS A 240 -13.63 6.21 15.32
CA LYS A 240 -13.29 5.29 16.43
C LYS A 240 -14.25 5.32 17.64
N TYR A 241 -15.11 6.34 17.73
CA TYR A 241 -16.09 6.52 18.80
C TYR A 241 -17.35 5.64 18.69
N VAL A 242 -17.65 5.11 17.49
CA VAL A 242 -18.86 4.29 17.29
C VAL A 242 -18.62 2.81 17.53
N GLY A 243 -17.36 2.37 17.50
CA GLY A 243 -16.98 0.96 17.71
C GLY A 243 -16.84 0.53 19.17
N MET A 244 -17.18 1.40 20.15
CA MET A 244 -17.11 1.13 21.59
C MET A 244 -18.49 1.06 22.28
N ALA A 245 -19.58 0.97 21.51
CA ALA A 245 -20.93 0.78 22.06
C ALA A 245 -21.39 -0.67 21.91
#